data_be6fdd3555d86909181fafedb25f37c6
#
_entry.id   be6fdd3555d86909181fafedb25f37c6
#
_cell.length_a   1.000
_cell.length_b   1.000
_cell.length_c   1.000
_cell.angle_alpha   90.00
_cell.angle_beta   90.00
_cell.angle_gamma   90.00
#
_symmetry.space_group_name_H-M   'P 1'
#
loop_
_entity.id
_entity.type
_entity.pdbx_description
1 polymer ?
#
loop_
_entity_poly.entity_id
_entity_poly.type
_entity_poly.pdbx_seq_one_letter_code
_entity_poly.pdbx_strand_id
1 'polypeptide(L)'
;HRLAVIASFFLSLAVIASYFISVYQEMNTPKVDIVNTELPKYSPNGEKYLHDTINNTLENGFYLWRNIAEIELVTAWNKASNIPFYAVDKRGQEIKYTIYRYMTSMGLRKDANSLSQLRRGDVIRIENGETTYLKYNLFEKRLRSLIFEFQQYKQTKNPNNQTLIQRFFYWKIALKTFSKHWFFGYGTGGYKEAMSKEYKMAS
;
A
#
# COMPACT_ATOMS: atom_id res chain seq x y z
N HIS A 1 33.51 20.49 -20.93
CA HIS A 1 32.41 19.58 -21.32
C HIS A 1 32.16 18.43 -20.31
N ARG A 2 33.20 17.68 -19.87
CA ARG A 2 33.03 16.55 -18.93
C ARG A 2 32.45 16.97 -17.56
N LEU A 3 32.98 18.08 -17.02
CA LEU A 3 32.46 18.61 -15.74
C LEU A 3 30.98 19.05 -15.84
N ALA A 4 30.59 19.67 -16.97
CA ALA A 4 29.19 20.07 -17.18
C ALA A 4 28.25 18.85 -17.28
N VAL A 5 28.67 17.76 -17.94
CA VAL A 5 27.92 16.50 -18.02
C VAL A 5 27.75 15.87 -16.63
N ILE A 6 28.85 15.83 -15.86
CA ILE A 6 28.79 15.30 -14.48
C ILE A 6 27.86 16.16 -13.60
N ALA A 7 28.00 17.49 -13.68
CA ALA A 7 27.16 18.41 -12.93
C ALA A 7 25.65 18.26 -13.29
N SER A 8 25.34 18.16 -14.60
CA SER A 8 23.95 17.96 -15.04
C SER A 8 23.40 16.61 -14.61
N PHE A 9 24.21 15.55 -14.56
CA PHE A 9 23.82 14.25 -14.04
C PHE A 9 23.46 14.31 -12.55
N PHE A 10 24.31 14.93 -11.72
CA PHE A 10 24.02 15.09 -10.29
C PHE A 10 22.84 16.01 -10.03
N LEU A 11 22.65 17.04 -10.83
CA LEU A 11 21.48 17.92 -10.74
C LEU A 11 20.18 17.16 -11.05
N SER A 12 20.16 16.37 -12.12
CA SER A 12 19.00 15.54 -12.46
C SER A 12 18.69 14.52 -11.38
N LEU A 13 19.71 13.89 -10.80
CA LEU A 13 19.54 12.95 -9.69
C LEU A 13 18.96 13.64 -8.44
N ALA A 14 19.43 14.86 -8.13
CA ALA A 14 18.92 15.65 -7.01
C ALA A 14 17.45 16.05 -7.20
N VAL A 15 17.04 16.41 -8.42
CA VAL A 15 15.64 16.70 -8.77
C VAL A 15 14.76 15.47 -8.59
N ILE A 16 15.20 14.31 -9.09
CA ILE A 16 14.49 13.05 -8.93
C ILE A 16 14.36 12.68 -7.44
N ALA A 17 15.44 12.78 -6.68
CA ALA A 17 15.43 12.49 -5.25
C ALA A 17 14.50 13.45 -4.48
N SER A 18 14.52 14.74 -4.79
CA SER A 18 13.62 15.74 -4.21
C SER A 18 12.14 15.42 -4.48
N TYR A 19 11.81 15.02 -5.71
CA TYR A 19 10.47 14.58 -6.07
C TYR A 19 10.03 13.35 -5.26
N PHE A 20 10.90 12.35 -5.13
CA PHE A 20 10.64 11.17 -4.31
C PHE A 20 10.36 11.53 -2.84
N ILE A 21 11.20 12.40 -2.26
CA ILE A 21 11.06 12.86 -0.89
C ILE A 21 9.74 13.60 -0.71
N SER A 22 9.37 14.47 -1.64
CA SER A 22 8.11 15.21 -1.62
C SER A 22 6.89 14.28 -1.61
N VAL A 23 6.84 13.31 -2.52
CA VAL A 23 5.74 12.33 -2.59
C VAL A 23 5.70 11.46 -1.33
N TYR A 24 6.88 11.05 -0.82
CA TYR A 24 6.97 10.27 0.41
C TYR A 24 6.44 11.06 1.62
N GLN A 25 6.81 12.32 1.75
CA GLN A 25 6.33 13.20 2.83
C GLN A 25 4.83 13.42 2.73
N GLU A 26 4.31 13.74 1.53
CA GLU A 26 2.88 13.89 1.30
C GLU A 26 2.08 12.65 1.74
N MET A 27 2.56 11.46 1.40
CA MET A 27 1.90 10.20 1.75
C MET A 27 2.00 9.84 3.24
N ASN A 28 3.02 10.35 3.95
CA ASN A 28 3.26 10.03 5.36
C ASN A 28 2.85 11.16 6.32
N THR A 29 2.35 12.29 5.81
CA THR A 29 1.89 13.40 6.65
C THR A 29 0.38 13.29 6.86
N PRO A 30 -0.08 13.10 8.10
CA PRO A 30 -1.51 13.09 8.40
C PRO A 30 -2.16 14.45 8.09
N LYS A 31 -3.29 14.42 7.40
CA LYS A 31 -4.14 15.61 7.16
C LYS A 31 -5.06 15.92 8.34
N VAL A 32 -5.29 14.94 9.21
CA VAL A 32 -6.14 15.07 10.39
C VAL A 32 -5.28 14.80 11.61
N ASP A 33 -5.23 15.74 12.51
CA ASP A 33 -4.59 15.57 13.81
C ASP A 33 -5.49 14.70 14.69
N ILE A 34 -5.19 13.39 14.71
CA ILE A 34 -5.96 12.40 15.47
C ILE A 34 -5.55 12.37 16.95
N VAL A 35 -4.41 12.95 17.31
CA VAL A 35 -3.96 12.97 18.70
C VAL A 35 -4.98 13.68 19.59
N ASN A 36 -5.70 14.66 19.02
CA ASN A 36 -6.71 15.48 19.73
C ASN A 36 -8.15 15.25 19.26
N THR A 37 -8.41 14.31 18.35
CA THR A 37 -9.77 14.07 17.83
C THR A 37 -10.31 12.74 18.38
N GLU A 38 -11.36 12.78 19.18
CA GLU A 38 -12.07 11.58 19.62
C GLU A 38 -12.56 10.76 18.41
N LEU A 39 -12.17 9.49 18.37
CA LEU A 39 -12.68 8.58 17.34
C LEU A 39 -14.15 8.26 17.63
N PRO A 40 -15.03 8.37 16.62
CA PRO A 40 -16.43 8.07 16.81
C PRO A 40 -16.62 6.59 17.19
N LYS A 41 -17.41 6.32 18.20
CA LYS A 41 -17.62 4.97 18.71
C LYS A 41 -18.57 4.15 17.82
N TYR A 42 -19.57 4.81 17.23
CA TYR A 42 -20.61 4.18 16.42
C TYR A 42 -20.77 4.91 15.08
N SER A 43 -21.19 4.16 14.06
CA SER A 43 -21.62 4.72 12.78
C SER A 43 -22.97 5.44 12.92
N PRO A 44 -23.38 6.24 11.94
CA PRO A 44 -24.73 6.83 11.93
C PRO A 44 -25.86 5.80 11.98
N ASN A 45 -25.63 4.57 11.55
CA ASN A 45 -26.61 3.49 11.58
C ASN A 45 -26.50 2.61 12.85
N GLY A 46 -25.62 2.96 13.79
CA GLY A 46 -25.49 2.30 15.08
C GLY A 46 -24.52 1.13 15.15
N GLU A 47 -23.81 0.80 14.07
CA GLU A 47 -22.75 -0.21 14.13
C GLU A 47 -21.53 0.36 14.85
N LYS A 48 -20.91 -0.45 15.72
CA LYS A 48 -19.67 -0.07 16.41
C LYS A 48 -18.50 -0.04 15.42
N TYR A 49 -17.81 1.08 15.34
CA TYR A 49 -16.60 1.17 14.52
C TYR A 49 -15.45 0.33 15.07
N LEU A 50 -14.75 -0.33 14.17
CA LEU A 50 -13.44 -0.89 14.40
C LEU A 50 -12.37 0.17 14.12
N HIS A 51 -11.41 0.27 15.03
CA HIS A 51 -10.25 1.17 14.91
C HIS A 51 -8.99 0.38 15.25
N ASP A 52 -8.16 0.13 14.26
CA ASP A 52 -6.78 -0.31 14.53
C ASP A 52 -5.92 0.94 14.78
N THR A 53 -5.59 1.18 16.04
CA THR A 53 -4.78 2.34 16.45
C THR A 53 -3.29 2.05 16.45
N ILE A 54 -2.89 0.80 16.21
CA ILE A 54 -1.50 0.37 16.12
C ILE A 54 -1.00 0.57 14.69
N ASN A 55 -1.81 0.20 13.69
CA ASN A 55 -1.49 0.37 12.29
C ASN A 55 -1.78 1.81 11.83
N ASN A 56 -0.74 2.59 11.67
CA ASN A 56 -0.81 4.00 11.26
C ASN A 56 -0.60 4.20 9.75
N THR A 57 -0.94 3.22 8.91
CA THR A 57 -0.90 3.37 7.46
C THR A 57 -1.83 4.48 6.99
N LEU A 58 -1.31 5.36 6.15
CA LEU A 58 -2.04 6.48 5.58
C LEU A 58 -2.38 6.22 4.11
N GLU A 59 -3.56 6.66 3.69
CA GLU A 59 -3.97 6.80 2.30
C GLU A 59 -4.42 8.23 2.08
N ASN A 60 -3.70 8.98 1.25
CA ASN A 60 -3.92 10.42 1.02
C ASN A 60 -3.98 11.28 2.31
N GLY A 61 -3.17 10.93 3.32
CA GLY A 61 -3.11 11.63 4.61
C GLY A 61 -4.21 11.25 5.62
N PHE A 62 -5.06 10.28 5.31
CA PHE A 62 -6.07 9.75 6.23
C PHE A 62 -5.71 8.33 6.67
N TYR A 63 -6.01 7.98 7.91
CA TYR A 63 -5.70 6.66 8.47
C TYR A 63 -6.60 5.57 7.89
N LEU A 64 -5.96 4.56 7.29
CA LEU A 64 -6.64 3.49 6.57
C LEU A 64 -7.51 2.62 7.50
N TRP A 65 -6.97 2.25 8.66
CA TRP A 65 -7.57 1.25 9.55
C TRP A 65 -8.43 1.87 10.67
N ARG A 66 -9.05 3.01 10.39
CA ARG A 66 -9.95 3.72 11.34
C ARG A 66 -11.36 3.82 10.76
N ASN A 67 -12.34 3.92 11.65
CA ASN A 67 -13.75 4.15 11.31
C ASN A 67 -14.30 3.09 10.34
N ILE A 68 -14.16 1.80 10.67
CA ILE A 68 -14.64 0.67 9.86
C ILE A 68 -15.89 0.07 10.51
N ALA A 69 -17.04 0.18 9.84
CA ALA A 69 -18.29 -0.49 10.15
C ALA A 69 -18.55 -1.50 9.03
N GLU A 70 -17.97 -2.72 9.18
CA GLU A 70 -17.88 -3.68 8.08
C GLU A 70 -19.23 -4.30 7.73
N ILE A 71 -20.11 -4.55 8.71
CA ILE A 71 -21.39 -5.25 8.49
C ILE A 71 -22.30 -4.41 7.59
N GLU A 72 -22.48 -3.13 7.94
CA GLU A 72 -23.28 -2.23 7.12
C GLU A 72 -22.63 -1.91 5.78
N LEU A 73 -21.29 -1.84 5.74
CA LEU A 73 -20.54 -1.60 4.52
C LEU A 73 -20.69 -2.75 3.52
N VAL A 74 -20.64 -4.01 3.99
CA VAL A 74 -20.93 -5.22 3.19
C VAL A 74 -22.32 -5.12 2.55
N THR A 75 -23.33 -4.80 3.35
CA THR A 75 -24.71 -4.70 2.89
C THR A 75 -24.86 -3.59 1.83
N ALA A 76 -24.28 -2.44 2.09
CA ALA A 76 -24.37 -1.29 1.19
C ALA A 76 -23.59 -1.53 -0.12
N TRP A 77 -22.38 -2.12 -0.05
CA TRP A 77 -21.59 -2.44 -1.23
C TRP A 77 -22.28 -3.45 -2.14
N ASN A 78 -22.80 -4.55 -1.57
CA ASN A 78 -23.46 -5.61 -2.35
C ASN A 78 -24.76 -5.11 -3.04
N LYS A 79 -25.32 -3.97 -2.61
CA LYS A 79 -26.40 -3.29 -3.33
C LYS A 79 -25.89 -2.38 -4.45
N ALA A 80 -24.69 -1.82 -4.29
CA ALA A 80 -24.14 -0.83 -5.22
C ALA A 80 -23.31 -1.46 -6.36
N SER A 81 -22.77 -2.66 -6.16
CA SER A 81 -21.84 -3.35 -7.06
C SER A 81 -22.31 -4.77 -7.39
N ASN A 82 -21.93 -5.24 -8.59
CA ASN A 82 -22.12 -6.64 -9.00
C ASN A 82 -20.99 -7.56 -8.50
N ILE A 83 -19.90 -7.02 -7.97
CA ILE A 83 -18.80 -7.77 -7.37
C ILE A 83 -19.03 -7.84 -5.87
N PRO A 84 -19.22 -9.05 -5.27
CA PRO A 84 -19.44 -9.18 -3.83
C PRO A 84 -18.29 -8.61 -3.00
N PHE A 85 -18.59 -8.10 -1.81
CA PHE A 85 -17.60 -7.45 -0.93
C PHE A 85 -16.38 -8.31 -0.58
N TYR A 86 -16.54 -9.62 -0.45
CA TYR A 86 -15.45 -10.56 -0.16
C TYR A 86 -14.87 -11.24 -1.41
N ALA A 87 -15.27 -10.81 -2.60
CA ALA A 87 -14.68 -11.29 -3.85
C ALA A 87 -13.39 -10.51 -4.18
N VAL A 88 -12.79 -10.81 -5.32
CA VAL A 88 -11.65 -10.07 -5.84
C VAL A 88 -12.10 -9.04 -6.87
N ASP A 89 -11.38 -7.93 -6.93
CA ASP A 89 -11.54 -6.94 -7.98
C ASP A 89 -10.96 -7.42 -9.33
N LYS A 90 -11.09 -6.64 -10.39
CA LYS A 90 -10.58 -7.02 -11.73
C LYS A 90 -9.06 -7.12 -11.83
N ARG A 91 -8.32 -6.78 -10.79
CA ARG A 91 -6.85 -6.96 -10.68
C ARG A 91 -6.48 -8.16 -9.81
N GLY A 92 -7.48 -8.90 -9.30
CA GLY A 92 -7.27 -10.08 -8.45
C GLY A 92 -6.95 -9.75 -6.99
N GLN A 93 -7.23 -8.52 -6.52
CA GLN A 93 -7.09 -8.13 -5.12
C GLN A 93 -8.43 -8.25 -4.40
N GLU A 94 -8.43 -8.60 -3.11
CA GLU A 94 -9.65 -8.59 -2.32
C GLU A 94 -10.31 -7.20 -2.36
N ILE A 95 -11.55 -7.14 -2.88
CA ILE A 95 -12.22 -5.87 -3.17
C ILE A 95 -12.46 -5.03 -1.91
N LYS A 96 -12.62 -5.67 -0.75
CA LYS A 96 -12.80 -4.94 0.52
C LYS A 96 -11.64 -3.99 0.82
N TYR A 97 -10.40 -4.40 0.55
CA TYR A 97 -9.24 -3.53 0.75
C TYR A 97 -9.16 -2.42 -0.28
N THR A 98 -9.62 -2.67 -1.51
CA THR A 98 -9.77 -1.62 -2.54
C THR A 98 -10.81 -0.59 -2.10
N ILE A 99 -11.96 -1.01 -1.55
CA ILE A 99 -13.00 -0.14 -0.99
C ILE A 99 -12.43 0.70 0.16
N TYR A 100 -11.77 0.05 1.13
CA TYR A 100 -11.22 0.75 2.29
C TYR A 100 -10.22 1.84 1.86
N ARG A 101 -9.32 1.52 0.97
CA ARG A 101 -8.32 2.47 0.46
C ARG A 101 -8.98 3.60 -0.32
N TYR A 102 -9.92 3.28 -1.22
CA TYR A 102 -10.60 4.28 -2.04
C TYR A 102 -11.39 5.27 -1.17
N MET A 103 -12.21 4.78 -0.24
CA MET A 103 -12.97 5.62 0.69
C MET A 103 -12.04 6.44 1.58
N THR A 104 -10.96 5.83 2.10
CA THR A 104 -9.96 6.55 2.88
C THR A 104 -9.27 7.64 2.06
N SER A 105 -8.95 7.38 0.78
CA SER A 105 -8.33 8.40 -0.08
C SER A 105 -9.19 9.67 -0.23
N MET A 106 -10.51 9.53 -0.11
CA MET A 106 -11.49 10.64 -0.10
C MET A 106 -11.70 11.26 1.28
N GLY A 107 -11.09 10.71 2.34
CA GLY A 107 -11.34 11.12 3.74
C GLY A 107 -12.67 10.61 4.30
N LEU A 108 -13.30 9.65 3.64
CA LEU A 108 -14.58 9.07 4.06
C LEU A 108 -14.38 7.99 5.13
N ARG A 109 -15.38 7.86 6.03
CA ARG A 109 -15.49 6.70 6.93
C ARG A 109 -15.89 5.47 6.14
N LYS A 110 -15.59 4.28 6.67
CA LYS A 110 -15.96 3.01 6.02
C LYS A 110 -17.26 2.51 6.61
N ASP A 111 -18.36 3.16 6.27
CA ASP A 111 -19.72 2.87 6.67
C ASP A 111 -20.69 2.99 5.49
N ALA A 112 -21.93 2.54 5.66
CA ALA A 112 -22.95 2.56 4.61
C ALA A 112 -23.29 3.99 4.18
N ASN A 113 -23.35 4.92 5.14
CA ASN A 113 -23.71 6.30 4.87
C ASN A 113 -22.64 7.01 4.00
N SER A 114 -21.37 6.78 4.31
CA SER A 114 -20.28 7.31 3.50
C SER A 114 -20.18 6.61 2.14
N LEU A 115 -20.45 5.31 2.07
CA LEU A 115 -20.47 4.58 0.80
C LEU A 115 -21.57 5.11 -0.13
N SER A 116 -22.72 5.50 0.38
CA SER A 116 -23.81 6.09 -0.42
C SER A 116 -23.46 7.40 -1.08
N GLN A 117 -22.37 8.07 -0.66
CA GLN A 117 -21.87 9.29 -1.29
C GLN A 117 -21.02 9.00 -2.54
N LEU A 118 -20.62 7.74 -2.75
CA LEU A 118 -19.88 7.35 -3.95
C LEU A 118 -20.79 7.41 -5.17
N ARG A 119 -20.28 8.00 -6.23
CA ARG A 119 -20.95 8.01 -7.54
C ARG A 119 -20.78 6.65 -8.22
N ARG A 120 -21.65 6.33 -9.16
CA ARG A 120 -21.52 5.09 -9.96
C ARG A 120 -20.12 4.95 -10.60
N GLY A 121 -19.52 6.05 -11.03
CA GLY A 121 -18.15 6.06 -11.55
C GLY A 121 -17.10 5.61 -10.54
N ASP A 122 -17.27 5.97 -9.26
CA ASP A 122 -16.35 5.58 -8.18
C ASP A 122 -16.47 4.07 -7.89
N VAL A 123 -17.69 3.54 -7.88
CA VAL A 123 -17.94 2.09 -7.74
C VAL A 123 -17.23 1.32 -8.86
N ILE A 124 -17.37 1.75 -10.13
CA ILE A 124 -16.70 1.12 -11.28
C ILE A 124 -15.17 1.20 -11.14
N ARG A 125 -14.63 2.29 -10.64
CA ARG A 125 -13.17 2.43 -10.40
C ARG A 125 -12.69 1.44 -9.34
N ILE A 126 -13.44 1.27 -8.26
CA ILE A 126 -13.15 0.28 -7.21
C ILE A 126 -13.22 -1.13 -7.80
N GLU A 127 -14.26 -1.47 -8.58
CA GLU A 127 -14.37 -2.75 -9.28
C GLU A 127 -13.17 -3.03 -10.21
N ASN A 128 -12.60 -1.98 -10.81
CA ASN A 128 -11.39 -2.04 -11.63
C ASN A 128 -10.09 -2.07 -10.80
N GLY A 129 -10.15 -2.15 -9.48
CA GLY A 129 -9.00 -2.21 -8.59
C GLY A 129 -8.27 -0.87 -8.42
N GLU A 130 -8.96 0.26 -8.60
CA GLU A 130 -8.41 1.57 -8.28
C GLU A 130 -8.58 1.86 -6.78
N THR A 131 -7.47 2.13 -6.11
CA THR A 131 -7.43 2.31 -4.64
C THR A 131 -7.51 3.78 -4.21
N THR A 132 -7.59 4.72 -5.16
CA THR A 132 -7.65 6.15 -4.87
C THR A 132 -8.56 6.89 -5.84
N TYR A 133 -9.26 7.91 -5.34
CA TYR A 133 -10.06 8.79 -6.18
C TYR A 133 -9.21 9.80 -6.98
N LEU A 134 -7.98 10.04 -6.53
CA LEU A 134 -7.05 10.95 -7.19
C LEU A 134 -6.58 10.37 -8.53
N LYS A 135 -6.39 11.26 -9.49
CA LYS A 135 -5.88 10.91 -10.81
C LYS A 135 -4.38 11.18 -10.86
N TYR A 136 -3.62 10.13 -10.98
CA TYR A 136 -2.16 10.19 -11.11
C TYR A 136 -1.74 9.66 -12.49
N ASN A 137 -0.62 10.14 -13.01
CA ASN A 137 0.01 9.52 -14.16
C ASN A 137 0.58 8.13 -13.80
N LEU A 138 0.96 7.32 -14.81
CA LEU A 138 1.42 5.93 -14.59
C LEU A 138 2.65 5.84 -13.68
N PHE A 139 3.59 6.77 -13.83
CA PHE A 139 4.81 6.81 -13.02
C PHE A 139 4.47 7.11 -11.55
N GLU A 140 3.66 8.13 -11.32
CA GLU A 140 3.25 8.52 -9.97
C GLU A 140 2.41 7.44 -9.29
N LYS A 141 1.47 6.79 -10.01
CA LYS A 141 0.72 5.62 -9.50
C LYS A 141 1.68 4.53 -9.03
N ARG A 142 2.71 4.23 -9.83
CA ARG A 142 3.68 3.21 -9.48
C ARG A 142 4.50 3.61 -8.25
N LEU A 143 4.98 4.85 -8.22
CA LEU A 143 5.74 5.37 -7.08
C LEU A 143 4.92 5.31 -5.78
N ARG A 144 3.67 5.78 -5.80
CA ARG A 144 2.77 5.75 -4.63
C ARG A 144 2.47 4.31 -4.19
N SER A 145 2.28 3.39 -5.12
CA SER A 145 2.13 1.96 -4.81
C SER A 145 3.34 1.41 -4.07
N LEU A 146 4.57 1.76 -4.50
CA LEU A 146 5.81 1.34 -3.86
C LEU A 146 5.95 1.89 -2.43
N ILE A 147 5.63 3.18 -2.26
CA ILE A 147 5.66 3.83 -0.94
C ILE A 147 4.64 3.15 -0.02
N PHE A 148 3.45 2.84 -0.52
CA PHE A 148 2.42 2.14 0.24
C PHE A 148 2.87 0.71 0.65
N GLU A 149 3.44 -0.07 -0.28
CA GLU A 149 4.01 -1.40 0.02
C GLU A 149 5.07 -1.30 1.14
N PHE A 150 5.93 -0.25 1.07
CA PHE A 150 6.95 -0.01 2.08
C PHE A 150 6.37 0.39 3.45
N GLN A 151 5.32 1.21 3.48
CA GLN A 151 4.60 1.55 4.71
C GLN A 151 4.00 0.29 5.36
N GLN A 152 3.32 -0.56 4.58
CA GLN A 152 2.76 -1.82 5.04
C GLN A 152 3.84 -2.74 5.62
N TYR A 153 4.95 -2.91 4.91
CA TYR A 153 6.07 -3.70 5.41
C TYR A 153 6.65 -3.15 6.72
N LYS A 154 6.77 -1.83 6.84
CA LYS A 154 7.26 -1.19 8.07
C LYS A 154 6.36 -1.50 9.27
N GLN A 155 5.05 -1.56 9.06
CA GLN A 155 4.07 -1.85 10.11
C GLN A 155 3.97 -3.34 10.45
N THR A 156 3.89 -4.20 9.43
CA THR A 156 3.60 -5.63 9.61
C THR A 156 4.85 -6.49 9.72
N LYS A 157 6.01 -6.01 9.22
CA LYS A 157 7.25 -6.78 9.02
C LYS A 157 7.06 -8.02 8.14
N ASN A 158 5.90 -8.17 7.51
CA ASN A 158 5.57 -9.31 6.66
C ASN A 158 5.77 -8.92 5.18
N PRO A 159 6.70 -9.57 4.44
CA PRO A 159 6.94 -9.28 3.03
C PRO A 159 5.88 -9.89 2.10
N ASN A 160 4.99 -10.74 2.62
CA ASN A 160 3.97 -11.40 1.80
C ASN A 160 2.97 -10.39 1.23
N ASN A 161 2.51 -10.62 -0.01
CA ASN A 161 1.63 -9.73 -0.78
C ASN A 161 2.23 -8.36 -1.15
N GLN A 162 3.56 -8.20 -1.01
CA GLN A 162 4.28 -6.96 -1.33
C GLN A 162 5.37 -7.27 -2.37
N THR A 163 5.02 -7.15 -3.65
CA THR A 163 5.83 -7.66 -4.77
C THR A 163 7.27 -7.14 -4.79
N LEU A 164 7.50 -5.87 -4.48
CA LEU A 164 8.84 -5.29 -4.45
C LEU A 164 9.61 -5.66 -3.19
N ILE A 165 8.96 -5.61 -2.04
CA ILE A 165 9.59 -5.98 -0.76
C ILE A 165 10.03 -7.44 -0.81
N GLN A 166 9.22 -8.33 -1.38
CA GLN A 166 9.62 -9.73 -1.61
C GLN A 166 10.87 -9.82 -2.49
N ARG A 167 10.95 -9.04 -3.60
CA ARG A 167 12.14 -9.02 -4.47
C ARG A 167 13.37 -8.54 -3.73
N PHE A 168 13.28 -7.45 -2.95
CA PHE A 168 14.39 -6.97 -2.11
C PHE A 168 14.82 -8.01 -1.09
N PHE A 169 13.88 -8.70 -0.46
CA PHE A 169 14.17 -9.77 0.48
C PHE A 169 14.90 -10.93 -0.21
N TYR A 170 14.43 -11.37 -1.38
CA TYR A 170 15.12 -12.39 -2.17
C TYR A 170 16.51 -11.96 -2.63
N TRP A 171 16.67 -10.70 -3.08
CA TRP A 171 17.99 -10.18 -3.45
C TRP A 171 18.95 -10.12 -2.27
N LYS A 172 18.48 -9.70 -1.10
CA LYS A 172 19.28 -9.72 0.14
C LYS A 172 19.76 -11.12 0.47
N ILE A 173 18.87 -12.12 0.39
CA ILE A 173 19.23 -13.53 0.62
C ILE A 173 20.19 -14.02 -0.45
N ALA A 174 19.95 -13.72 -1.71
CA ALA A 174 20.82 -14.11 -2.82
C ALA A 174 22.23 -13.52 -2.66
N LEU A 175 22.34 -12.23 -2.31
CA LEU A 175 23.63 -11.58 -2.04
C LEU A 175 24.34 -12.19 -0.83
N LYS A 176 23.61 -12.50 0.25
CA LYS A 176 24.16 -13.18 1.43
C LYS A 176 24.62 -14.59 1.10
N THR A 177 23.87 -15.32 0.30
CA THR A 177 24.26 -16.66 -0.18
C THR A 177 25.50 -16.57 -1.07
N PHE A 178 25.52 -15.63 -2.03
CA PHE A 178 26.66 -15.40 -2.91
C PHE A 178 27.94 -15.01 -2.13
N SER A 179 27.83 -14.13 -1.14
CA SER A 179 29.01 -13.67 -0.37
C SER A 179 29.73 -14.77 0.41
N LYS A 180 29.02 -15.87 0.75
CA LYS A 180 29.62 -17.03 1.45
C LYS A 180 30.54 -17.87 0.54
N HIS A 181 30.29 -17.87 -0.76
CA HIS A 181 31.05 -18.64 -1.75
C HIS A 181 31.27 -17.82 -3.03
N TRP A 182 31.71 -16.58 -2.88
CA TRP A 182 31.81 -15.61 -3.97
C TRP A 182 32.76 -16.02 -5.11
N PHE A 183 33.81 -16.85 -4.79
CA PHE A 183 34.83 -17.22 -5.74
C PHE A 183 34.49 -18.49 -6.54
N PHE A 184 34.05 -19.55 -5.88
CA PHE A 184 33.72 -20.83 -6.54
C PHE A 184 32.21 -21.05 -6.75
N GLY A 185 31.38 -20.24 -6.10
CA GLY A 185 29.91 -20.44 -6.14
C GLY A 185 29.46 -21.74 -5.46
N TYR A 186 28.18 -22.08 -5.61
CA TYR A 186 27.59 -23.32 -5.10
C TYR A 186 27.45 -24.41 -6.18
N GLY A 187 27.92 -24.16 -7.42
CA GLY A 187 27.65 -25.01 -8.57
C GLY A 187 26.17 -25.01 -9.00
N THR A 188 25.87 -25.68 -10.10
CA THR A 188 24.52 -25.67 -10.73
C THR A 188 23.43 -26.35 -9.88
N GLY A 189 23.78 -27.22 -8.93
CA GLY A 189 22.84 -27.93 -8.05
C GLY A 189 22.72 -27.38 -6.62
N GLY A 190 23.80 -26.82 -6.08
CA GLY A 190 23.88 -26.41 -4.67
C GLY A 190 23.21 -25.08 -4.32
N TYR A 191 23.03 -24.17 -5.30
CA TYR A 191 22.49 -22.84 -5.08
C TYR A 191 21.06 -22.85 -4.51
N LYS A 192 20.21 -23.74 -5.01
CA LYS A 192 18.79 -23.84 -4.62
C LYS A 192 18.65 -24.24 -3.14
N GLU A 193 19.47 -25.18 -2.70
CA GLU A 193 19.48 -25.66 -1.32
C GLU A 193 20.09 -24.61 -0.36
N ALA A 194 21.20 -24.00 -0.73
CA ALA A 194 21.84 -22.91 0.02
C ALA A 194 20.89 -21.72 0.20
N MET A 195 20.20 -21.32 -0.85
CA MET A 195 19.23 -20.21 -0.81
C MET A 195 18.01 -20.55 0.05
N SER A 196 17.50 -21.79 -0.02
CA SER A 196 16.39 -22.26 0.82
C SER A 196 16.75 -22.25 2.31
N LYS A 197 18.00 -22.64 2.65
CA LYS A 197 18.50 -22.61 4.02
C LYS A 197 18.59 -21.18 4.56
N GLU A 198 19.13 -20.25 3.77
CA GLU A 198 19.21 -18.83 4.18
C GLU A 198 17.81 -18.19 4.31
N TYR A 199 16.86 -18.59 3.46
CA TYR A 199 15.49 -18.13 3.54
C TYR A 199 14.81 -18.56 4.84
N LYS A 200 14.94 -19.84 5.23
CA LYS A 200 14.40 -20.37 6.49
C LYS A 200 15.00 -19.73 7.75
N MET A 201 16.26 -19.25 7.68
CA MET A 201 16.90 -18.54 8.80
C MET A 201 16.51 -17.06 8.88
N ALA A 202 15.94 -16.50 7.82
CA ALA A 202 15.63 -15.08 7.72
C ALA A 202 14.12 -14.79 7.84
N SER A 203 13.26 -15.80 7.74
CA SER A 203 11.82 -15.75 7.97
C SER A 203 11.47 -16.04 9.42
#